data_01d8b2b46c1047e5b3b4eb2504ffb10b
#
_entry.id   01d8b2b46c1047e5b3b4eb2504ffb10b
#
_cell.length_a   1.000
_cell.length_b   1.000
_cell.length_c   1.000
_cell.angle_alpha   90.00
_cell.angle_beta   90.00
_cell.angle_gamma   90.00
#
_symmetry.space_group_name_H-M   'P 1'
#
loop_
_entity.id
_entity.type
_entity.pdbx_description
1 polymer ?
#
loop_
_entity_poly.entity_id
_entity_poly.type
_entity_poly.pdbx_seq_one_letter_code
_entity_poly.pdbx_strand_id
1 'polypeptide(L)'
;MEQINRAKYISIWIFIVPFVAVNTCLILITQFQGLFPNHEDIIHNTIPYFDGGASISRTARPYPSWLIFKPAMFLTSFLLIKYWLFNKSIISFFDKNHKNINKFVYFGIASAIALIIHSIFLGIKFDNDLYKLFRRVV
;
A
#
# COMPACT_ATOMS: atom_id res chain seq x y z
N MET A 1 -7.54 16.34 23.08
CA MET A 1 -6.24 15.62 23.32
C MET A 1 -6.28 14.16 22.87
N GLU A 2 -7.29 13.40 23.26
CA GLU A 2 -7.39 11.96 22.90
C GLU A 2 -7.42 11.69 21.39
N GLN A 3 -8.15 12.47 20.60
CA GLN A 3 -8.22 12.30 19.14
C GLN A 3 -6.88 12.56 18.46
N ILE A 4 -6.09 13.52 18.94
CA ILE A 4 -4.75 13.79 18.41
C ILE A 4 -3.82 12.60 18.66
N ASN A 5 -3.86 12.03 19.86
CA ASN A 5 -3.05 10.85 20.20
C ASN A 5 -3.46 9.62 19.36
N ARG A 6 -4.76 9.43 19.12
CA ARG A 6 -5.25 8.36 18.23
C ARG A 6 -4.78 8.58 16.78
N ALA A 7 -4.85 9.79 16.26
CA ALA A 7 -4.37 10.11 14.92
C ALA A 7 -2.86 9.87 14.79
N LYS A 8 -2.07 10.29 15.78
CA LYS A 8 -0.62 10.00 15.86
C LYS A 8 -0.32 8.50 15.84
N TYR A 9 -1.02 7.74 16.67
CA TYR A 9 -0.82 6.30 16.74
C TYR A 9 -1.15 5.61 15.41
N ILE A 10 -2.27 5.98 14.79
CA ILE A 10 -2.67 5.43 13.48
C ILE A 10 -1.66 5.80 12.40
N SER A 11 -1.12 7.02 12.39
CA SER A 11 -0.14 7.45 11.38
C SER A 11 1.13 6.60 11.39
N ILE A 12 1.57 6.17 12.58
CA ILE A 12 2.72 5.26 12.72
C ILE A 12 2.43 3.91 12.04
N TRP A 13 1.24 3.35 12.27
CA TRP A 13 0.85 2.07 11.67
C TRP A 13 0.63 2.13 10.17
N ILE A 14 0.14 3.26 9.64
CA ILE A 14 0.05 3.51 8.19
C ILE A 14 1.42 3.41 7.52
N PHE A 15 2.49 3.78 8.21
CA PHE A 15 3.86 3.65 7.72
C PHE A 15 4.43 2.24 7.96
N ILE A 16 4.31 1.71 9.18
CA ILE A 16 4.95 0.44 9.57
C ILE A 16 4.38 -0.74 8.79
N VAL A 17 3.05 -0.82 8.63
CA VAL A 17 2.41 -1.99 8.00
C VAL A 17 2.88 -2.20 6.56
N PRO A 18 2.80 -1.22 5.64
CA PRO A 18 3.30 -1.41 4.28
C PRO A 18 4.82 -1.55 4.22
N PHE A 19 5.56 -0.87 5.09
CA PHE A 19 7.01 -0.98 5.16
C PHE A 19 7.44 -2.42 5.50
N VAL A 20 6.87 -3.01 6.53
CA VAL A 20 7.16 -4.40 6.92
C VAL A 20 6.73 -5.37 5.81
N ALA A 21 5.53 -5.19 5.24
CA ALA A 21 5.04 -6.09 4.19
C ALA A 21 5.92 -6.08 2.94
N VAL A 22 6.34 -4.91 2.46
CA VAL A 22 7.21 -4.77 1.29
C VAL A 22 8.57 -5.43 1.55
N ASN A 23 9.17 -5.17 2.72
CA ASN A 23 10.46 -5.75 3.09
C ASN A 23 10.37 -7.27 3.25
N THR A 24 9.30 -7.78 3.83
CA THR A 24 9.07 -9.22 3.94
C THR A 24 8.95 -9.87 2.57
N CYS A 25 8.18 -9.28 1.63
CA CYS A 25 8.10 -9.78 0.26
C CYS A 25 9.46 -9.79 -0.44
N LEU A 26 10.27 -8.74 -0.22
CA LEU A 26 11.60 -8.65 -0.80
C LEU A 26 12.55 -9.74 -0.26
N ILE A 27 12.53 -9.98 1.05
CA ILE A 27 13.33 -11.03 1.69
C ILE A 27 12.87 -12.41 1.19
N LEU A 28 11.56 -12.65 1.11
CA LEU A 28 11.03 -13.92 0.63
C LEU A 28 11.53 -14.24 -0.78
N ILE A 29 11.41 -13.32 -1.73
CA ILE A 29 11.74 -13.57 -3.14
C ILE A 29 13.25 -13.70 -3.39
N THR A 30 14.08 -13.11 -2.51
CA THR A 30 15.54 -13.13 -2.66
C THR A 30 16.21 -14.24 -1.86
N GLN A 31 15.73 -14.54 -0.65
CA GLN A 31 16.39 -15.48 0.27
C GLN A 31 15.67 -16.82 0.34
N PHE A 32 14.36 -16.87 0.15
CA PHE A 32 13.54 -18.08 0.31
C PHE A 32 12.99 -18.56 -1.03
N GLN A 33 13.85 -18.68 -2.02
CA GLN A 33 13.49 -19.03 -3.41
C GLN A 33 12.72 -20.35 -3.53
N GLY A 34 12.99 -21.32 -2.66
CA GLY A 34 12.29 -22.61 -2.65
C GLY A 34 10.78 -22.54 -2.32
N LEU A 35 10.27 -21.40 -1.83
CA LEU A 35 8.85 -21.20 -1.58
C LEU A 35 8.05 -20.80 -2.84
N PHE A 36 8.75 -20.49 -3.93
CA PHE A 36 8.13 -20.04 -5.16
C PHE A 36 7.99 -21.20 -6.16
N PRO A 37 6.75 -21.55 -6.58
CA PRO A 37 6.52 -22.66 -7.48
C PRO A 37 7.05 -22.40 -8.89
N ASN A 38 7.15 -21.13 -9.30
CA ASN A 38 7.63 -20.75 -10.63
C ASN A 38 9.01 -20.10 -10.52
N HIS A 39 10.00 -20.71 -11.14
CA HIS A 39 11.36 -20.18 -11.18
C HIS A 39 11.47 -18.82 -11.90
N GLU A 40 10.57 -18.52 -12.84
CA GLU A 40 10.51 -17.23 -13.54
C GLU A 40 10.17 -16.03 -12.62
N ASP A 41 9.49 -16.30 -11.50
CA ASP A 41 9.11 -15.28 -10.54
C ASP A 41 10.27 -14.90 -9.60
N ILE A 42 11.30 -15.74 -9.51
CA ILE A 42 12.44 -15.56 -8.62
C ILE A 42 13.36 -14.45 -9.16
N ILE A 43 13.89 -13.64 -8.26
CA ILE A 43 14.86 -12.60 -8.59
C ILE A 43 16.25 -13.13 -8.19
N HIS A 44 17.01 -13.55 -9.21
CA HIS A 44 18.37 -14.05 -9.02
C HIS A 44 19.38 -12.91 -9.01
N ASN A 45 20.50 -13.12 -8.31
CA ASN A 45 21.69 -12.24 -8.33
C ASN A 45 21.39 -10.76 -8.05
N THR A 46 20.40 -10.48 -7.25
CA THR A 46 20.00 -9.11 -6.90
C THR A 46 20.35 -8.86 -5.43
N ILE A 47 21.09 -7.79 -5.17
CA ILE A 47 21.29 -7.28 -3.82
C ILE A 47 20.13 -6.33 -3.52
N PRO A 48 19.23 -6.68 -2.56
CA PRO A 48 18.12 -5.83 -2.19
C PRO A 48 18.57 -4.39 -1.94
N TYR A 49 17.84 -3.42 -2.48
CA TYR A 49 18.05 -1.97 -2.35
C TYR A 49 19.25 -1.37 -3.11
N PHE A 50 20.23 -2.17 -3.57
CA PHE A 50 21.45 -1.63 -4.17
C PHE A 50 21.43 -1.63 -5.70
N ASP A 51 20.98 -2.70 -6.33
CA ASP A 51 21.08 -2.85 -7.78
C ASP A 51 19.80 -2.49 -8.56
N GLY A 52 18.73 -2.11 -7.85
CA GLY A 52 17.45 -1.72 -8.46
C GLY A 52 16.71 -2.83 -9.21
N GLY A 53 17.20 -4.07 -9.17
CA GLY A 53 16.60 -5.21 -9.87
C GLY A 53 15.25 -5.67 -9.31
N ALA A 54 14.93 -5.28 -8.07
CA ALA A 54 13.72 -5.68 -7.36
C ALA A 54 12.74 -4.53 -7.19
N SER A 55 11.76 -4.40 -8.09
CA SER A 55 10.65 -3.46 -7.89
C SER A 55 9.60 -4.01 -6.93
N ILE A 56 8.91 -3.13 -6.18
CA ILE A 56 7.85 -3.51 -5.24
C ILE A 56 6.78 -4.37 -5.93
N SER A 57 6.33 -3.98 -7.12
CA SER A 57 5.32 -4.73 -7.85
C SER A 57 5.80 -6.09 -8.31
N ARG A 58 7.10 -6.28 -8.58
CA ARG A 58 7.67 -7.56 -8.96
C ARG A 58 7.80 -8.48 -7.74
N THR A 59 8.20 -7.95 -6.59
CA THR A 59 8.36 -8.72 -5.35
C THR A 59 7.03 -9.13 -4.72
N ALA A 60 6.00 -8.29 -4.84
CA ALA A 60 4.70 -8.49 -4.19
C ALA A 60 3.70 -9.31 -5.02
N ARG A 61 3.99 -9.55 -6.32
CA ARG A 61 3.06 -10.20 -7.25
C ARG A 61 3.01 -11.72 -7.12
N PRO A 62 4.14 -12.45 -7.02
CA PRO A 62 4.12 -13.89 -7.04
C PRO A 62 3.59 -14.51 -5.73
N TYR A 63 3.07 -15.74 -5.81
CA TYR A 63 2.80 -16.56 -4.64
C TYR A 63 4.15 -17.00 -4.02
N PRO A 64 4.35 -16.94 -2.69
CA PRO A 64 3.38 -16.60 -1.65
C PRO A 64 3.38 -15.09 -1.24
N SER A 65 4.20 -14.24 -1.86
CA SER A 65 4.37 -12.83 -1.46
C SER A 65 3.05 -12.04 -1.42
N TRP A 66 2.14 -12.26 -2.38
CA TRP A 66 0.87 -11.54 -2.42
C TRP A 66 -0.05 -11.84 -1.23
N LEU A 67 0.11 -13.01 -0.56
CA LEU A 67 -0.63 -13.34 0.66
C LEU A 67 -0.26 -12.43 1.84
N ILE A 68 0.91 -11.85 1.83
CA ILE A 68 1.38 -10.89 2.84
C ILE A 68 1.06 -9.47 2.39
N PHE A 69 1.37 -9.17 1.12
CA PHE A 69 1.25 -7.83 0.59
C PHE A 69 -0.20 -7.32 0.55
N LYS A 70 -1.12 -8.10 -0.06
CA LYS A 70 -2.52 -7.65 -0.23
C LYS A 70 -3.24 -7.36 1.10
N PRO A 71 -3.23 -8.26 2.10
CA PRO A 71 -3.85 -7.97 3.39
C PRO A 71 -3.22 -6.75 4.09
N ALA A 72 -1.90 -6.57 3.99
CA ALA A 72 -1.23 -5.40 4.55
C ALA A 72 -1.68 -4.09 3.88
N MET A 73 -1.84 -4.08 2.55
CA MET A 73 -2.34 -2.89 1.84
C MET A 73 -3.81 -2.61 2.16
N PHE A 74 -4.66 -3.63 2.31
CA PHE A 74 -6.04 -3.45 2.76
C PHE A 74 -6.11 -2.86 4.17
N LEU A 75 -5.28 -3.38 5.09
CA LEU A 75 -5.18 -2.84 6.45
C LEU A 75 -4.71 -1.39 6.42
N THR A 76 -3.68 -1.09 5.63
CA THR A 76 -3.16 0.28 5.47
C THR A 76 -4.24 1.23 4.92
N SER A 77 -5.00 0.80 3.92
CA SER A 77 -6.10 1.59 3.36
C SER A 77 -7.19 1.88 4.39
N PHE A 78 -7.56 0.90 5.19
CA PHE A 78 -8.51 1.07 6.27
C PHE A 78 -8.02 2.04 7.36
N LEU A 79 -6.74 1.93 7.75
CA LEU A 79 -6.12 2.86 8.68
C LEU A 79 -6.05 4.28 8.09
N LEU A 80 -5.80 4.42 6.80
CA LEU A 80 -5.75 5.70 6.11
C LEU A 80 -7.12 6.39 6.09
N ILE A 81 -8.20 5.64 5.85
CA ILE A 81 -9.58 6.17 5.97
C ILE A 81 -9.84 6.68 7.38
N LYS A 82 -9.53 5.86 8.41
CA LYS A 82 -9.68 6.27 9.82
C LYS A 82 -8.86 7.52 10.13
N TYR A 83 -7.63 7.59 9.67
CA TYR A 83 -6.75 8.74 9.86
C TYR A 83 -7.38 10.04 9.31
N TRP A 84 -7.93 10.00 8.09
CA TRP A 84 -8.58 11.17 7.50
C TRP A 84 -9.86 11.59 8.23
N LEU A 85 -10.64 10.62 8.74
CA LEU A 85 -11.81 10.92 9.56
C LEU A 85 -11.42 11.57 10.90
N PHE A 86 -10.35 11.12 11.56
CA PHE A 86 -9.84 11.77 12.77
C PHE A 86 -9.31 13.17 12.48
N ASN A 87 -8.57 13.36 11.40
CA ASN A 87 -8.10 14.68 11.00
C ASN A 87 -9.26 15.64 10.73
N LYS A 88 -10.33 15.19 10.08
CA LYS A 88 -11.55 15.99 9.92
C LYS A 88 -12.08 16.47 11.26
N SER A 89 -12.20 15.58 12.23
CA SER A 89 -12.69 15.91 13.56
C SER A 89 -11.77 16.90 14.31
N ILE A 90 -10.45 16.71 14.18
CA ILE A 90 -9.45 17.60 14.81
C ILE A 90 -9.52 19.00 14.19
N ILE A 91 -9.51 19.10 12.86
CA ILE A 91 -9.52 20.41 12.18
C ILE A 91 -10.84 21.16 12.44
N SER A 92 -11.98 20.45 12.41
CA SER A 92 -13.28 21.06 12.70
C SER A 92 -13.42 21.56 14.14
N PHE A 93 -12.63 21.01 15.08
CA PHE A 93 -12.56 21.49 16.45
C PHE A 93 -11.81 22.83 16.57
N PHE A 94 -10.68 22.96 15.82
CA PHE A 94 -9.85 24.17 15.88
C PHE A 94 -10.34 25.29 14.97
N ASP A 95 -10.92 24.96 13.82
CA ASP A 95 -11.39 25.92 12.83
C ASP A 95 -12.81 25.58 12.36
N LYS A 96 -13.80 26.18 13.02
CA LYS A 96 -15.23 26.01 12.70
C LYS A 96 -15.62 26.53 11.31
N ASN A 97 -14.81 27.40 10.72
CA ASN A 97 -15.13 28.11 9.47
C ASN A 97 -14.41 27.54 8.23
N HIS A 98 -13.74 26.42 8.37
CA HIS A 98 -12.91 25.83 7.30
C HIS A 98 -13.77 25.21 6.20
N LYS A 99 -14.17 26.01 5.22
CA LYS A 99 -15.06 25.58 4.09
C LYS A 99 -14.52 24.41 3.25
N ASN A 100 -13.21 24.20 3.24
CA ASN A 100 -12.56 23.21 2.35
C ASN A 100 -12.19 21.89 3.03
N ILE A 101 -12.43 21.72 4.34
CA ILE A 101 -12.03 20.51 5.07
C ILE A 101 -12.59 19.22 4.44
N ASN A 102 -13.85 19.29 3.99
CA ASN A 102 -14.47 18.12 3.36
C ASN A 102 -13.74 17.70 2.07
N LYS A 103 -13.25 18.67 1.28
CA LYS A 103 -12.50 18.38 0.05
C LYS A 103 -11.21 17.60 0.35
N PHE A 104 -10.43 18.05 1.35
CA PHE A 104 -9.21 17.34 1.76
C PHE A 104 -9.50 15.91 2.23
N VAL A 105 -10.55 15.74 3.02
CA VAL A 105 -10.97 14.41 3.48
C VAL A 105 -11.39 13.51 2.32
N TYR A 106 -12.13 14.03 1.33
CA TYR A 106 -12.51 13.27 0.14
C TYR A 106 -11.29 12.83 -0.67
N PHE A 107 -10.29 13.71 -0.86
CA PHE A 107 -9.04 13.33 -1.51
C PHE A 107 -8.30 12.24 -0.75
N GLY A 108 -8.25 12.32 0.58
CA GLY A 108 -7.63 11.31 1.42
C GLY A 108 -8.35 9.96 1.36
N ILE A 109 -9.68 9.96 1.35
CA ILE A 109 -10.47 8.73 1.20
C ILE A 109 -10.31 8.17 -0.22
N ALA A 110 -10.31 9.03 -1.25
CA ALA A 110 -10.08 8.60 -2.63
C ALA A 110 -8.71 7.92 -2.80
N SER A 111 -7.64 8.44 -2.15
CA SER A 111 -6.32 7.80 -2.16
C SER A 111 -6.32 6.41 -1.51
N ALA A 112 -7.06 6.25 -0.42
CA ALA A 112 -7.22 4.95 0.24
C ALA A 112 -7.98 3.94 -0.64
N ILE A 113 -9.03 4.38 -1.35
CA ILE A 113 -9.77 3.57 -2.30
C ILE A 113 -8.87 3.19 -3.49
N ALA A 114 -8.09 4.12 -4.02
CA ALA A 114 -7.12 3.85 -5.09
C ALA A 114 -6.10 2.79 -4.67
N LEU A 115 -5.62 2.83 -3.42
CA LEU A 115 -4.71 1.81 -2.88
C LEU A 115 -5.38 0.42 -2.81
N ILE A 116 -6.65 0.34 -2.43
CA ILE A 116 -7.43 -0.91 -2.43
C ILE A 116 -7.53 -1.46 -3.86
N ILE A 117 -7.93 -0.62 -4.82
CA ILE A 117 -8.07 -0.98 -6.23
C ILE A 117 -6.72 -1.47 -6.76
N HIS A 118 -5.64 -0.72 -6.54
CA HIS A 118 -4.30 -1.11 -6.94
C HIS A 118 -3.91 -2.48 -6.37
N SER A 119 -4.18 -2.73 -5.10
CA SER A 119 -3.84 -3.99 -4.44
C SER A 119 -4.65 -5.19 -4.97
N ILE A 120 -5.91 -5.00 -5.34
CA ILE A 120 -6.74 -6.04 -5.97
C ILE A 120 -6.16 -6.43 -7.33
N PHE A 121 -5.86 -5.42 -8.16
CA PHE A 121 -5.39 -5.65 -9.53
C PHE A 121 -3.92 -6.05 -9.61
N LEU A 122 -3.16 -5.92 -8.53
CA LEU A 122 -1.76 -6.35 -8.51
C LEU A 122 -1.65 -7.87 -8.74
N GLY A 123 -0.95 -8.26 -9.80
CA GLY A 123 -0.71 -9.65 -10.16
C GLY A 123 -1.74 -10.27 -11.11
N ILE A 124 -2.85 -9.60 -11.40
CA ILE A 124 -3.78 -10.06 -12.42
C ILE A 124 -3.20 -9.74 -13.81
N LYS A 125 -3.07 -10.75 -14.66
CA LYS A 125 -2.65 -10.59 -16.06
C LYS A 125 -3.92 -10.47 -16.91
N PHE A 126 -4.19 -9.28 -17.44
CA PHE A 126 -5.20 -9.10 -18.47
C PHE A 126 -4.51 -8.81 -19.80
N ASP A 127 -4.94 -9.45 -20.86
CA ASP A 127 -4.38 -9.27 -22.21
C ASP A 127 -4.90 -8.02 -22.95
N ASN A 128 -5.66 -7.16 -22.29
CA ASN A 128 -6.21 -5.93 -22.87
C ASN A 128 -5.24 -4.75 -22.78
N ASP A 129 -5.06 -4.03 -23.90
CA ASP A 129 -4.18 -2.86 -23.98
C ASP A 129 -4.66 -1.71 -23.09
N LEU A 130 -5.97 -1.55 -22.90
CA LEU A 130 -6.57 -0.63 -21.94
C LEU A 130 -6.10 -0.89 -20.49
N TYR A 131 -5.97 -2.16 -20.11
CA TYR A 131 -5.48 -2.54 -18.80
C TYR A 131 -3.98 -2.26 -18.63
N LYS A 132 -3.19 -2.44 -19.70
CA LYS A 132 -1.75 -2.07 -19.67
C LYS A 132 -1.59 -0.57 -19.46
N LEU A 133 -2.46 0.24 -20.09
CA LEU A 133 -2.49 1.69 -19.91
C LEU A 133 -2.90 2.07 -18.47
N PHE A 134 -3.99 1.50 -17.96
CA PHE A 134 -4.47 1.71 -16.59
C PHE A 134 -3.37 1.42 -15.55
N ARG A 135 -2.63 0.30 -15.72
CA ARG A 135 -1.55 -0.10 -14.83
C ARG A 135 -0.34 0.84 -14.85
N ARG A 136 -0.17 1.66 -15.91
CA ARG A 136 0.90 2.66 -15.99
C ARG A 136 0.51 3.98 -15.33
N VAL A 137 -0.77 4.25 -15.20
CA VAL A 137 -1.32 5.51 -14.68
C VAL A 137 -1.61 5.43 -13.17
N VAL A 138 -1.96 4.24 -12.66
CA VAL A 138 -2.23 3.96 -11.24
C VAL A 138 -0.99 3.37 -10.56
#